data_1c6dc6b2530f7d9f9eaca19670692e18
#
_entry.id   1c6dc6b2530f7d9f9eaca19670692e18
#
_cell.length_a   1.000
_cell.length_b   1.000
_cell.length_c   1.000
_cell.angle_alpha   90.00
_cell.angle_beta   90.00
_cell.angle_gamma   90.00
#
_symmetry.space_group_name_H-M   'P 1'
#
loop_
_entity.id
_entity.type
_entity.pdbx_description
1 polymer ?
#
loop_
_entity_poly.entity_id
_entity_poly.type
_entity_poly.pdbx_seq_one_letter_code
_entity_poly.pdbx_strand_id
1 'polypeptide(L)'
;SSAICLCAVATFSVSAQTSTETILRQIEENNPQLKAAAAEADAEKIENRSGALLENPEFEFNYLWGADGIGNRRDFRVTQAFDVATLTGMKSRQVAGQNEMSILKYKSERLNVLLEAKQACIDLIYYNALKAELSTHLEQAQTLVSSFEKRLKAGGANVLDLNKAKVHLTAVRGQISQVEVERQTLLAVLKSLNGGQDIILDDCVYDLSDNLPADFESWYESPSQKNPVL
;
A
#
# COMPACT_ATOMS: atom_id res chain seq x y z
N SER A 1 -34.68 20.61 -46.25
CA SER A 1 -33.69 21.04 -45.22
C SER A 1 -33.48 19.88 -44.28
N SER A 2 -32.46 19.03 -44.57
CA SER A 2 -32.04 17.92 -43.69
C SER A 2 -30.86 18.36 -42.93
N ALA A 3 -31.02 18.47 -41.60
CA ALA A 3 -29.91 18.69 -40.67
C ALA A 3 -29.32 17.33 -40.28
N ILE A 4 -28.12 17.04 -40.75
CA ILE A 4 -27.32 15.89 -40.33
C ILE A 4 -26.62 16.24 -39.00
N CYS A 5 -27.10 15.62 -37.92
CA CYS A 5 -26.47 15.73 -36.61
C CYS A 5 -25.26 14.79 -36.58
N LEU A 6 -24.05 15.36 -36.65
CA LEU A 6 -22.79 14.64 -36.58
C LEU A 6 -22.46 14.41 -35.11
N CYS A 7 -22.80 13.23 -34.52
CA CYS A 7 -22.35 12.82 -33.22
C CYS A 7 -20.86 12.45 -33.29
N ALA A 8 -20.03 13.35 -32.81
CA ALA A 8 -18.62 13.07 -32.54
C ALA A 8 -18.53 12.13 -31.33
N VAL A 9 -18.25 10.86 -31.56
CA VAL A 9 -17.90 9.89 -30.52
C VAL A 9 -16.47 10.22 -30.10
N ALA A 10 -16.30 10.94 -28.98
CA ALA A 10 -15.02 11.10 -28.31
C ALA A 10 -14.66 9.76 -27.68
N THR A 11 -13.76 9.02 -28.30
CA THR A 11 -13.12 7.86 -27.72
C THR A 11 -12.19 8.36 -26.61
N PHE A 12 -12.64 8.27 -25.36
CA PHE A 12 -11.77 8.43 -24.21
C PHE A 12 -10.80 7.25 -24.17
N SER A 13 -9.55 7.52 -24.48
CA SER A 13 -8.44 6.62 -24.15
C SER A 13 -8.30 6.64 -22.62
N VAL A 14 -8.91 5.68 -21.96
CA VAL A 14 -8.69 5.45 -20.52
C VAL A 14 -7.26 4.95 -20.38
N SER A 15 -6.37 5.77 -19.88
CA SER A 15 -4.96 5.43 -19.71
C SER A 15 -4.75 4.45 -18.56
N ALA A 16 -3.80 3.54 -18.71
CA ALA A 16 -3.38 2.54 -17.71
C ALA A 16 -3.00 3.18 -16.35
N GLN A 17 -2.61 4.43 -16.34
CA GLN A 17 -2.30 5.23 -15.16
C GLN A 17 -3.52 5.38 -14.23
N THR A 18 -4.70 5.53 -14.79
CA THR A 18 -5.96 5.62 -14.02
C THR A 18 -6.25 4.33 -13.24
N SER A 19 -5.85 3.18 -13.80
CA SER A 19 -6.04 1.87 -13.15
C SER A 19 -5.14 1.73 -11.92
N THR A 20 -3.84 2.01 -12.04
CA THR A 20 -2.87 1.89 -10.92
C THR A 20 -3.19 2.86 -9.78
N GLU A 21 -3.48 4.13 -10.08
CA GLU A 21 -3.85 5.12 -9.07
C GLU A 21 -5.15 4.75 -8.34
N THR A 22 -6.11 4.18 -9.05
CA THR A 22 -7.36 3.70 -8.46
C THR A 22 -7.08 2.54 -7.48
N ILE A 23 -6.21 1.61 -7.85
CA ILE A 23 -5.79 0.50 -6.99
C ILE A 23 -5.08 1.01 -5.73
N LEU A 24 -4.16 1.95 -5.86
CA LEU A 24 -3.46 2.54 -4.72
C LEU A 24 -4.43 3.21 -3.74
N ARG A 25 -5.43 3.93 -4.25
CA ARG A 25 -6.48 4.53 -3.42
C ARG A 25 -7.35 3.48 -2.73
N GLN A 26 -7.73 2.40 -3.42
CA GLN A 26 -8.47 1.29 -2.81
C GLN A 26 -7.67 0.63 -1.68
N ILE A 27 -6.38 0.41 -1.89
CA ILE A 27 -5.49 -0.14 -0.87
C ILE A 27 -5.38 0.81 0.33
N GLU A 28 -5.24 2.12 0.09
CA GLU A 28 -5.20 3.12 1.17
C GLU A 28 -6.47 3.08 2.03
N GLU A 29 -7.63 2.93 1.41
CA GLU A 29 -8.92 2.87 2.12
C GLU A 29 -9.16 1.53 2.82
N ASN A 30 -8.67 0.42 2.28
CA ASN A 30 -9.01 -0.92 2.75
C ASN A 30 -7.95 -1.58 3.63
N ASN A 31 -6.69 -1.12 3.55
CA ASN A 31 -5.56 -1.74 4.22
C ASN A 31 -5.76 -1.76 5.75
N PRO A 32 -5.74 -2.95 6.40
CA PRO A 32 -5.96 -3.07 7.84
C PRO A 32 -4.80 -2.49 8.67
N GLN A 33 -3.58 -2.53 8.15
CA GLN A 33 -2.38 -1.99 8.81
C GLN A 33 -2.45 -0.47 8.88
N LEU A 34 -2.88 0.19 7.80
CA LEU A 34 -3.08 1.65 7.78
C LEU A 34 -4.22 2.08 8.72
N LYS A 35 -5.30 1.31 8.77
CA LYS A 35 -6.40 1.56 9.73
C LYS A 35 -5.93 1.43 11.18
N ALA A 36 -5.12 0.40 11.48
CA ALA A 36 -4.54 0.21 12.80
C ALA A 36 -3.57 1.33 13.15
N ALA A 37 -2.68 1.73 12.24
CA ALA A 37 -1.74 2.83 12.44
C ALA A 37 -2.43 4.18 12.64
N ALA A 38 -3.54 4.43 11.94
CA ALA A 38 -4.36 5.64 12.15
C ALA A 38 -5.00 5.65 13.54
N ALA A 39 -5.58 4.51 13.96
CA ALA A 39 -6.17 4.38 15.29
C ALA A 39 -5.11 4.50 16.41
N GLU A 40 -3.91 3.96 16.20
CA GLU A 40 -2.78 4.10 17.14
C GLU A 40 -2.36 5.56 17.27
N ALA A 41 -2.20 6.28 16.15
CA ALA A 41 -1.86 7.70 16.18
C ALA A 41 -2.92 8.56 16.88
N ASP A 42 -4.21 8.22 16.75
CA ASP A 42 -5.28 8.92 17.46
C ASP A 42 -5.31 8.55 18.95
N ALA A 43 -5.03 7.31 19.32
CA ALA A 43 -4.90 6.89 20.72
C ALA A 43 -3.70 7.60 21.40
N GLU A 44 -2.54 7.65 20.75
CA GLU A 44 -1.36 8.37 21.25
C GLU A 44 -1.65 9.86 21.47
N LYS A 45 -2.40 10.53 20.59
CA LYS A 45 -2.81 11.94 20.79
C LYS A 45 -3.69 12.12 22.03
N ILE A 46 -4.59 11.18 22.31
CA ILE A 46 -5.45 11.22 23.49
C ILE A 46 -4.61 11.03 24.77
N GLU A 47 -3.70 10.05 24.74
CA GLU A 47 -2.77 9.76 25.84
C GLU A 47 -1.87 10.97 26.12
N ASN A 48 -1.24 11.52 25.12
CA ASN A 48 -0.38 12.71 25.22
C ASN A 48 -1.14 13.89 25.82
N ARG A 49 -2.39 14.10 25.43
CA ARG A 49 -3.24 15.17 25.98
C ARG A 49 -3.54 14.93 27.46
N SER A 50 -3.81 13.69 27.87
CA SER A 50 -4.10 13.39 29.27
C SER A 50 -2.87 13.63 30.16
N GLY A 51 -1.66 13.33 29.68
CA GLY A 51 -0.38 13.61 30.38
C GLY A 51 -0.07 15.10 30.55
N ALA A 52 -0.70 15.99 29.77
CA ALA A 52 -0.52 17.44 29.90
C ALA A 52 -1.52 18.09 30.88
N LEU A 53 -2.49 17.36 31.38
CA LEU A 53 -3.45 17.85 32.35
C LEU A 53 -2.86 17.85 33.75
N LEU A 54 -3.39 18.72 34.62
CA LEU A 54 -3.13 18.64 36.04
C LEU A 54 -3.65 17.32 36.61
N GLU A 55 -2.98 16.78 37.62
CA GLU A 55 -3.49 15.64 38.37
C GLU A 55 -4.87 15.96 38.97
N ASN A 56 -5.73 14.96 39.03
CA ASN A 56 -7.04 15.14 39.61
C ASN A 56 -6.95 15.49 41.08
N PRO A 57 -7.82 16.39 41.61
CA PRO A 57 -7.89 16.66 43.04
C PRO A 57 -8.27 15.39 43.80
N GLU A 58 -7.53 15.08 44.85
CA GLU A 58 -7.84 13.98 45.75
C GLU A 58 -8.72 14.47 46.88
N PHE A 59 -9.83 13.80 47.10
CA PHE A 59 -10.75 14.03 48.22
C PHE A 59 -10.66 12.88 49.20
N GLU A 60 -10.18 13.16 50.38
CA GLU A 60 -10.12 12.19 51.45
C GLU A 60 -11.12 12.56 52.55
N PHE A 61 -11.98 11.60 52.91
CA PHE A 61 -12.91 11.71 54.00
C PHE A 61 -12.65 10.62 55.01
N ASN A 62 -12.20 10.99 56.22
CA ASN A 62 -11.95 10.06 57.31
C ASN A 62 -12.97 10.27 58.43
N TYR A 63 -13.66 9.20 58.79
CA TYR A 63 -14.57 9.17 59.89
C TYR A 63 -14.00 8.25 60.97
N LEU A 64 -13.62 8.82 62.11
CA LEU A 64 -13.08 8.11 63.25
C LEU A 64 -14.15 7.99 64.34
N TRP A 65 -14.49 6.78 64.71
CA TRP A 65 -15.39 6.47 65.77
C TRP A 65 -14.65 6.59 67.11
N GLY A 66 -15.15 7.46 68.00
CA GLY A 66 -14.59 7.62 69.32
C GLY A 66 -15.02 6.45 70.25
N ALA A 67 -14.14 6.09 71.21
CA ALA A 67 -14.56 5.22 72.30
C ALA A 67 -15.45 5.97 73.28
N ASP A 68 -16.14 5.27 74.21
CA ASP A 68 -17.05 5.87 75.17
C ASP A 68 -16.43 7.08 75.89
N GLY A 69 -17.10 8.23 75.73
CA GLY A 69 -16.66 9.53 76.31
C GLY A 69 -15.80 10.41 75.39
N ILE A 70 -15.30 9.90 74.24
CA ILE A 70 -14.57 10.65 73.25
C ILE A 70 -15.48 10.78 72.02
N GLY A 71 -15.88 11.98 71.65
CA GLY A 71 -16.76 12.21 70.47
C GLY A 71 -16.16 11.73 69.15
N ASN A 72 -17.02 11.47 68.15
CA ASN A 72 -16.60 11.08 66.79
C ASN A 72 -15.86 12.23 66.09
N ARG A 73 -14.77 11.93 65.39
CA ARG A 73 -14.01 12.91 64.60
C ARG A 73 -14.24 12.69 63.12
N ARG A 74 -14.47 13.79 62.41
CA ARG A 74 -14.61 13.83 60.95
C ARG A 74 -13.48 14.67 60.40
N ASP A 75 -12.66 14.08 59.57
CA ASP A 75 -11.58 14.78 58.88
C ASP A 75 -11.90 14.80 57.37
N PHE A 76 -11.81 15.97 56.80
CA PHE A 76 -11.97 16.18 55.38
C PHE A 76 -10.68 16.84 54.85
N ARG A 77 -10.10 16.20 53.83
CA ARG A 77 -8.88 16.70 53.20
C ARG A 77 -9.09 16.79 51.70
N VAL A 78 -8.69 17.92 51.10
CA VAL A 78 -8.62 18.09 49.65
C VAL A 78 -7.16 18.37 49.31
N THR A 79 -6.59 17.56 48.49
CA THR A 79 -5.20 17.70 48.01
C THR A 79 -5.21 17.93 46.51
N GLN A 80 -4.56 19.01 46.03
CA GLN A 80 -4.35 19.30 44.63
C GLN A 80 -2.84 19.52 44.40
N ALA A 81 -2.26 18.65 43.54
CA ALA A 81 -0.88 18.84 43.09
C ALA A 81 -0.84 19.83 41.92
N PHE A 82 0.10 20.78 41.99
CA PHE A 82 0.38 21.73 40.92
C PHE A 82 1.80 21.49 40.41
N ASP A 83 1.90 21.12 39.12
CA ASP A 83 3.19 20.93 38.47
C ASP A 83 3.59 22.19 37.70
N VAL A 84 4.78 22.70 37.97
CA VAL A 84 5.34 23.92 37.35
C VAL A 84 5.45 23.76 35.83
N ALA A 85 5.77 22.56 35.32
CA ALA A 85 5.87 22.31 33.90
C ALA A 85 4.52 22.44 33.19
N THR A 86 3.42 22.06 33.84
CA THR A 86 2.05 22.24 33.33
C THR A 86 1.67 23.74 33.34
N LEU A 87 1.96 24.45 34.44
CA LEU A 87 1.62 25.88 34.59
C LEU A 87 2.41 26.78 33.60
N THR A 88 3.65 26.42 33.27
CA THR A 88 4.49 27.17 32.31
C THR A 88 4.23 26.81 30.85
N GLY A 89 3.35 25.87 30.56
CA GLY A 89 3.05 25.40 29.20
C GLY A 89 4.14 24.54 28.57
N MET A 90 5.15 24.09 29.33
CA MET A 90 6.21 23.20 28.83
C MET A 90 5.66 21.83 28.43
N LYS A 91 4.76 21.26 29.24
CA LYS A 91 4.05 20.01 28.90
C LYS A 91 3.22 20.14 27.65
N SER A 92 2.55 21.26 27.42
CA SER A 92 1.78 21.49 26.20
C SER A 92 2.66 21.51 24.94
N ARG A 93 3.87 22.09 25.02
CA ARG A 93 4.85 22.05 23.92
C ARG A 93 5.37 20.63 23.68
N GLN A 94 5.65 19.89 24.73
CA GLN A 94 6.06 18.48 24.63
C GLN A 94 4.98 17.64 23.95
N VAL A 95 3.72 17.79 24.35
CA VAL A 95 2.56 17.12 23.74
C VAL A 95 2.42 17.47 22.26
N ALA A 96 2.62 18.74 21.89
CA ALA A 96 2.60 19.14 20.49
C ALA A 96 3.66 18.41 19.66
N GLY A 97 4.89 18.31 20.16
CA GLY A 97 5.98 17.56 19.51
C GLY A 97 5.70 16.04 19.43
N GLN A 98 5.17 15.46 20.50
CA GLN A 98 4.78 14.03 20.51
C GLN A 98 3.66 13.74 19.51
N ASN A 99 2.65 14.61 19.42
CA ASN A 99 1.58 14.46 18.44
C ASN A 99 2.08 14.60 17.00
N GLU A 100 3.05 15.47 16.74
CA GLU A 100 3.70 15.58 15.44
C GLU A 100 4.45 14.31 15.10
N MET A 101 5.19 13.72 16.05
CA MET A 101 5.85 12.43 15.87
C MET A 101 4.87 11.30 15.53
N SER A 102 3.73 11.22 16.22
CA SER A 102 2.69 10.22 15.93
C SER A 102 2.12 10.37 14.52
N ILE A 103 1.90 11.61 14.07
CA ILE A 103 1.46 11.91 12.70
C ILE A 103 2.53 11.52 11.66
N LEU A 104 3.79 11.80 11.92
CA LEU A 104 4.90 11.46 11.03
C LEU A 104 5.10 9.95 10.94
N LYS A 105 4.96 9.22 12.06
CA LYS A 105 4.98 7.75 12.11
C LYS A 105 3.88 7.15 11.21
N TYR A 106 2.65 7.63 11.33
CA TYR A 106 1.54 7.21 10.46
C TYR A 106 1.82 7.52 8.98
N LYS A 107 2.34 8.72 8.66
CA LYS A 107 2.68 9.08 7.29
C LYS A 107 3.78 8.20 6.71
N SER A 108 4.79 7.85 7.51
CA SER A 108 5.85 6.94 7.09
C SER A 108 5.30 5.55 6.76
N GLU A 109 4.45 5.01 7.63
CA GLU A 109 3.81 3.71 7.41
C GLU A 109 2.94 3.71 6.15
N ARG A 110 2.16 4.79 5.95
CA ARG A 110 1.36 4.98 4.73
C ARG A 110 2.23 4.97 3.47
N LEU A 111 3.35 5.67 3.49
CA LEU A 111 4.28 5.70 2.35
C LEU A 111 4.86 4.31 2.05
N ASN A 112 5.24 3.55 3.07
CA ASN A 112 5.77 2.19 2.92
C ASN A 112 4.75 1.26 2.27
N VAL A 113 3.52 1.24 2.77
CA VAL A 113 2.43 0.41 2.21
C VAL A 113 2.12 0.79 0.76
N LEU A 114 2.04 2.08 0.46
CA LEU A 114 1.77 2.54 -0.91
C LEU A 114 2.96 2.28 -1.86
N LEU A 115 4.19 2.35 -1.37
CA LEU A 115 5.38 1.99 -2.15
C LEU A 115 5.38 0.51 -2.50
N GLU A 116 5.12 -0.37 -1.52
CA GLU A 116 5.01 -1.82 -1.73
C GLU A 116 3.89 -2.15 -2.74
N ALA A 117 2.72 -1.52 -2.58
CA ALA A 117 1.60 -1.70 -3.50
C ALA A 117 1.95 -1.24 -4.92
N LYS A 118 2.62 -0.08 -5.06
CA LYS A 118 3.04 0.44 -6.36
C LYS A 118 4.06 -0.47 -7.03
N GLN A 119 5.03 -0.97 -6.27
CA GLN A 119 6.01 -1.93 -6.77
C GLN A 119 5.33 -3.19 -7.28
N ALA A 120 4.41 -3.78 -6.50
CA ALA A 120 3.66 -4.97 -6.91
C ALA A 120 2.81 -4.73 -8.16
N CYS A 121 2.21 -3.54 -8.33
CA CYS A 121 1.49 -3.18 -9.56
C CYS A 121 2.42 -3.11 -10.78
N ILE A 122 3.59 -2.49 -10.65
CA ILE A 122 4.57 -2.38 -11.74
C ILE A 122 5.05 -3.77 -12.16
N ASP A 123 5.41 -4.62 -11.19
CA ASP A 123 5.87 -5.98 -11.44
C ASP A 123 4.75 -6.83 -12.09
N LEU A 124 3.51 -6.65 -11.67
CA LEU A 124 2.37 -7.35 -12.28
C LEU A 124 2.15 -6.94 -13.73
N ILE A 125 2.24 -5.65 -14.06
CA ILE A 125 2.16 -5.14 -15.44
C ILE A 125 3.29 -5.74 -16.30
N TYR A 126 4.51 -5.81 -15.76
CA TYR A 126 5.63 -6.46 -16.44
C TYR A 126 5.36 -7.93 -16.73
N TYR A 127 4.88 -8.70 -15.75
CA TYR A 127 4.57 -10.11 -15.96
C TYR A 127 3.36 -10.34 -16.87
N ASN A 128 2.39 -9.42 -16.92
CA ASN A 128 1.30 -9.45 -17.89
C ASN A 128 1.84 -9.30 -19.31
N ALA A 129 2.72 -8.32 -19.55
CA ALA A 129 3.36 -8.11 -20.85
C ALA A 129 4.22 -9.31 -21.25
N LEU A 130 5.02 -9.83 -20.32
CA LEU A 130 5.86 -11.02 -20.55
C LEU A 130 5.03 -12.27 -20.91
N LYS A 131 3.88 -12.46 -20.22
CA LYS A 131 2.96 -13.56 -20.54
C LYS A 131 2.38 -13.43 -21.96
N ALA A 132 2.00 -12.22 -22.36
CA ALA A 132 1.48 -11.96 -23.71
C ALA A 132 2.52 -12.30 -24.78
N GLU A 133 3.79 -11.89 -24.58
CA GLU A 133 4.90 -12.20 -25.49
C GLU A 133 5.19 -13.71 -25.54
N LEU A 134 5.28 -14.37 -24.40
CA LEU A 134 5.49 -15.82 -24.34
C LEU A 134 4.33 -16.61 -24.95
N SER A 135 3.10 -16.08 -24.92
CA SER A 135 1.97 -16.71 -25.61
C SER A 135 2.16 -16.70 -27.12
N THR A 136 2.68 -15.59 -27.68
CA THR A 136 3.05 -15.50 -29.11
C THR A 136 4.16 -16.49 -29.46
N HIS A 137 5.19 -16.59 -28.61
CA HIS A 137 6.28 -17.58 -28.78
C HIS A 137 5.76 -19.00 -28.71
N LEU A 138 4.79 -19.30 -27.86
CA LEU A 138 4.16 -20.61 -27.76
C LEU A 138 3.48 -21.01 -29.07
N GLU A 139 2.70 -20.12 -29.68
CA GLU A 139 2.05 -20.37 -30.96
C GLU A 139 3.06 -20.62 -32.08
N GLN A 140 4.15 -19.84 -32.11
CA GLN A 140 5.24 -20.05 -33.06
C GLN A 140 5.92 -21.41 -32.87
N ALA A 141 6.23 -21.79 -31.62
CA ALA A 141 6.83 -23.07 -31.31
C ALA A 141 5.90 -24.25 -31.67
N GLN A 142 4.59 -24.12 -31.43
CA GLN A 142 3.59 -25.12 -31.83
C GLN A 142 3.53 -25.27 -33.35
N THR A 143 3.54 -24.16 -34.08
CA THR A 143 3.55 -24.13 -35.54
C THR A 143 4.80 -24.79 -36.09
N LEU A 144 5.97 -24.51 -35.46
CA LEU A 144 7.25 -25.14 -35.84
C LEU A 144 7.21 -26.65 -35.66
N VAL A 145 6.76 -27.16 -34.51
CA VAL A 145 6.61 -28.61 -34.25
C VAL A 145 5.70 -29.24 -35.26
N SER A 146 4.53 -28.66 -35.55
CA SER A 146 3.57 -29.18 -36.53
C SER A 146 4.16 -29.25 -37.96
N SER A 147 4.99 -28.26 -38.32
CA SER A 147 5.68 -28.21 -39.60
C SER A 147 6.73 -29.34 -39.72
N PHE A 148 7.54 -29.57 -38.67
CA PHE A 148 8.49 -30.66 -38.65
C PHE A 148 7.79 -32.05 -38.66
N GLU A 149 6.66 -32.21 -37.97
CA GLU A 149 5.88 -33.45 -38.00
C GLU A 149 5.36 -33.78 -39.41
N LYS A 150 4.83 -32.77 -40.12
CA LYS A 150 4.40 -32.93 -41.50
C LYS A 150 5.54 -33.28 -42.46
N ARG A 151 6.69 -32.58 -42.31
CA ARG A 151 7.88 -32.83 -43.15
C ARG A 151 8.50 -34.19 -42.87
N LEU A 152 8.50 -34.64 -41.61
CA LEU A 152 9.00 -35.97 -41.24
C LEU A 152 8.13 -37.06 -41.88
N LYS A 153 6.78 -36.93 -41.84
CA LYS A 153 5.84 -37.85 -42.52
C LYS A 153 6.08 -37.89 -44.02
N ALA A 154 6.49 -36.79 -44.65
CA ALA A 154 6.82 -36.68 -46.05
C ALA A 154 8.27 -37.14 -46.39
N GLY A 155 9.03 -37.62 -45.44
CA GLY A 155 10.43 -38.02 -45.60
C GLY A 155 11.44 -36.88 -45.76
N GLY A 156 11.04 -35.62 -45.54
CA GLY A 156 11.85 -34.43 -45.76
C GLY A 156 12.43 -33.79 -44.50
N ALA A 157 12.36 -34.44 -43.34
CA ALA A 157 12.94 -33.91 -42.09
C ALA A 157 13.60 -35.05 -41.27
N ASN A 158 14.52 -34.66 -40.36
CA ASN A 158 15.15 -35.56 -39.43
C ASN A 158 14.39 -35.61 -38.10
N VAL A 159 14.32 -36.80 -37.48
CA VAL A 159 13.73 -36.98 -36.12
C VAL A 159 14.42 -36.10 -35.08
N LEU A 160 15.74 -35.86 -35.21
CA LEU A 160 16.50 -35.00 -34.31
C LEU A 160 15.97 -33.57 -34.33
N ASP A 161 15.60 -33.01 -35.50
CA ASP A 161 15.11 -31.64 -35.62
C ASP A 161 13.70 -31.51 -35.03
N LEU A 162 12.86 -32.54 -35.20
CA LEU A 162 11.56 -32.59 -34.52
C LEU A 162 11.72 -32.64 -33.00
N ASN A 163 12.67 -33.43 -32.49
CA ASN A 163 12.92 -33.51 -31.04
C ASN A 163 13.43 -32.18 -30.48
N LYS A 164 14.33 -31.48 -31.18
CA LYS A 164 14.76 -30.11 -30.82
C LYS A 164 13.59 -29.14 -30.73
N ALA A 165 12.70 -29.15 -31.73
CA ALA A 165 11.51 -28.31 -31.74
C ALA A 165 10.56 -28.62 -30.55
N LYS A 166 10.38 -29.92 -30.22
CA LYS A 166 9.58 -30.33 -29.04
C LYS A 166 10.21 -29.91 -27.72
N VAL A 167 11.53 -29.99 -27.58
CA VAL A 167 12.25 -29.49 -26.40
C VAL A 167 12.05 -27.98 -26.26
N HIS A 168 12.20 -27.22 -27.35
CA HIS A 168 11.93 -25.78 -27.34
C HIS A 168 10.48 -25.45 -26.90
N LEU A 169 9.49 -26.13 -27.48
CA LEU A 169 8.09 -25.99 -27.10
C LEU A 169 7.87 -26.25 -25.60
N THR A 170 8.54 -27.30 -25.05
CA THR A 170 8.44 -27.61 -23.62
C THR A 170 9.08 -26.53 -22.75
N ALA A 171 10.22 -25.98 -23.19
CA ALA A 171 10.88 -24.87 -22.48
C ALA A 171 9.99 -23.62 -22.41
N VAL A 172 9.37 -23.21 -23.53
CA VAL A 172 8.44 -22.07 -23.57
C VAL A 172 7.23 -22.29 -22.64
N ARG A 173 6.67 -23.50 -22.61
CA ARG A 173 5.59 -23.85 -21.68
C ARG A 173 6.03 -23.72 -20.21
N GLY A 174 7.25 -24.17 -19.91
CA GLY A 174 7.83 -24.01 -18.57
C GLY A 174 7.96 -22.55 -18.16
N GLN A 175 8.41 -21.67 -19.08
CA GLN A 175 8.50 -20.24 -18.83
C GLN A 175 7.12 -19.61 -18.57
N ILE A 176 6.09 -19.96 -19.34
CA ILE A 176 4.72 -19.47 -19.12
C ILE A 176 4.20 -19.89 -17.74
N SER A 177 4.46 -21.15 -17.35
CA SER A 177 4.03 -21.64 -16.03
C SER A 177 4.72 -20.88 -14.89
N GLN A 178 6.00 -20.56 -15.04
CA GLN A 178 6.73 -19.76 -14.05
C GLN A 178 6.18 -18.33 -13.96
N VAL A 179 5.96 -17.67 -15.09
CA VAL A 179 5.36 -16.33 -15.14
C VAL A 179 3.97 -16.30 -14.49
N GLU A 180 3.17 -17.36 -14.70
CA GLU A 180 1.85 -17.43 -14.08
C GLU A 180 1.92 -17.57 -12.55
N VAL A 181 2.91 -18.29 -12.02
CA VAL A 181 3.16 -18.38 -10.56
C VAL A 181 3.52 -17.01 -9.99
N GLU A 182 4.42 -16.26 -10.65
CA GLU A 182 4.80 -14.92 -10.22
C GLU A 182 3.59 -13.95 -10.24
N ARG A 183 2.78 -14.00 -11.30
CA ARG A 183 1.55 -13.21 -11.39
C ARG A 183 0.59 -13.51 -10.23
N GLN A 184 0.36 -14.79 -9.93
CA GLN A 184 -0.53 -15.18 -8.84
C GLN A 184 0.02 -14.75 -7.48
N THR A 185 1.33 -14.80 -7.29
CA THR A 185 1.99 -14.32 -6.08
C THR A 185 1.78 -12.81 -5.89
N LEU A 186 1.98 -12.01 -6.94
CA LEU A 186 1.76 -10.56 -6.89
C LEU A 186 0.28 -10.19 -6.65
N LEU A 187 -0.65 -10.92 -7.29
CA LEU A 187 -2.07 -10.74 -7.02
C LEU A 187 -2.44 -11.08 -5.57
N ALA A 188 -1.81 -12.10 -4.98
CA ALA A 188 -2.02 -12.44 -3.57
C ALA A 188 -1.46 -11.36 -2.64
N VAL A 189 -0.30 -10.75 -2.95
CA VAL A 189 0.25 -9.61 -2.22
C VAL A 189 -0.71 -8.42 -2.29
N LEU A 190 -1.13 -8.03 -3.49
CA LEU A 190 -2.08 -6.92 -3.68
C LEU A 190 -3.41 -7.17 -2.96
N LYS A 191 -3.93 -8.40 -3.01
CA LYS A 191 -5.12 -8.80 -2.26
C LYS A 191 -4.93 -8.65 -0.76
N SER A 192 -3.78 -9.07 -0.22
CA SER A 192 -3.45 -8.90 1.20
C SER A 192 -3.41 -7.43 1.60
N LEU A 193 -2.74 -6.59 0.79
CA LEU A 193 -2.66 -5.15 1.00
C LEU A 193 -4.04 -4.47 0.91
N ASN A 194 -4.94 -4.98 0.07
CA ASN A 194 -6.32 -4.48 -0.09
C ASN A 194 -7.32 -5.06 0.93
N GLY A 195 -6.84 -5.53 2.07
CA GLY A 195 -7.72 -6.07 3.11
C GLY A 195 -8.46 -7.36 2.73
N GLY A 196 -7.90 -8.16 1.83
CA GLY A 196 -8.45 -9.43 1.36
C GLY A 196 -9.39 -9.31 0.16
N GLN A 197 -9.62 -8.11 -0.36
CA GLN A 197 -10.43 -7.89 -1.56
C GLN A 197 -9.60 -8.13 -2.83
N ASP A 198 -10.17 -8.80 -3.82
CA ASP A 198 -9.49 -9.07 -5.09
C ASP A 198 -9.25 -7.78 -5.89
N ILE A 199 -8.09 -7.71 -6.51
CA ILE A 199 -7.69 -6.64 -7.41
C ILE A 199 -7.57 -7.23 -8.82
N ILE A 200 -8.09 -6.52 -9.80
CA ILE A 200 -7.97 -6.85 -11.21
C ILE A 200 -7.06 -5.80 -11.86
N LEU A 201 -5.92 -6.26 -12.39
CA LEU A 201 -4.97 -5.44 -13.13
C LEU A 201 -4.44 -6.26 -14.30
N ASP A 202 -5.02 -6.06 -15.48
CA ASP A 202 -4.67 -6.77 -16.72
C ASP A 202 -3.84 -5.92 -17.68
N ASP A 203 -3.43 -4.72 -17.25
CA ASP A 203 -2.62 -3.82 -18.05
C ASP A 203 -1.27 -4.45 -18.39
N CYS A 204 -0.81 -4.28 -19.63
CA CYS A 204 0.47 -4.76 -20.14
C CYS A 204 1.47 -3.63 -20.42
N VAL A 205 1.07 -2.37 -20.24
CA VAL A 205 1.90 -1.19 -20.49
C VAL A 205 1.83 -0.29 -19.28
N TYR A 206 2.99 0.06 -18.75
CA TYR A 206 3.11 1.09 -17.73
C TYR A 206 3.30 2.43 -18.43
N ASP A 207 2.39 3.36 -18.18
CA ASP A 207 2.50 4.72 -18.69
C ASP A 207 3.51 5.50 -17.83
N LEU A 208 4.69 5.68 -18.37
CA LEU A 208 5.67 6.59 -17.80
C LEU A 208 5.21 8.01 -18.17
N SER A 209 4.56 8.69 -17.24
CA SER A 209 4.29 10.11 -17.42
C SER A 209 5.59 10.84 -17.71
N ASP A 210 5.63 11.62 -18.79
CA ASP A 210 6.81 12.35 -19.30
C ASP A 210 7.36 13.44 -18.34
N ASN A 211 6.90 13.48 -17.11
CA ASN A 211 7.25 14.45 -16.09
C ASN A 211 8.46 14.01 -15.23
N LEU A 212 9.48 13.43 -15.87
CA LEU A 212 10.78 13.34 -15.19
C LEU A 212 11.33 14.78 -15.06
N PRO A 213 11.64 15.21 -13.84
CA PRO A 213 12.21 16.54 -13.62
C PRO A 213 13.53 16.67 -14.39
N ALA A 214 13.71 17.80 -15.04
CA ALA A 214 14.90 18.06 -15.86
C ALA A 214 16.21 18.13 -15.05
N ASP A 215 16.10 18.39 -13.75
CA ASP A 215 17.23 18.53 -12.84
C ASP A 215 16.94 17.84 -11.50
N PHE A 216 17.93 17.08 -11.00
CA PHE A 216 17.81 16.33 -9.74
C PHE A 216 17.63 17.25 -8.52
N GLU A 217 18.36 18.37 -8.47
CA GLU A 217 18.32 19.29 -7.32
C GLU A 217 16.92 19.86 -7.14
N SER A 218 16.30 20.35 -8.21
CA SER A 218 14.95 20.90 -8.18
C SER A 218 13.89 19.84 -7.86
N TRP A 219 14.12 18.60 -8.27
CA TRP A 219 13.25 17.48 -7.92
C TRP A 219 13.41 17.09 -6.46
N TYR A 220 14.65 17.05 -5.95
CA TYR A 220 14.93 16.60 -4.59
C TYR A 220 14.47 17.59 -3.52
N GLU A 221 14.56 18.89 -3.77
CA GLU A 221 14.15 19.92 -2.81
C GLU A 221 12.69 19.76 -2.35
N SER A 222 11.77 19.51 -3.27
CA SER A 222 10.34 19.40 -2.94
C SER A 222 9.98 18.10 -2.20
N PRO A 223 10.41 16.89 -2.62
CA PRO A 223 10.19 15.65 -1.88
C PRO A 223 10.91 15.58 -0.54
N SER A 224 12.14 16.13 -0.42
CA SER A 224 12.89 16.10 0.84
C SER A 224 12.18 16.85 1.97
N GLN A 225 11.58 18.00 1.66
CA GLN A 225 10.80 18.77 2.63
C GLN A 225 9.48 18.10 3.05
N LYS A 226 8.95 17.17 2.23
CA LYS A 226 7.69 16.47 2.47
C LYS A 226 7.88 15.06 3.01
N ASN A 227 9.11 14.57 3.01
CA ASN A 227 9.40 13.21 3.48
C ASN A 227 9.37 13.14 5.01
N PRO A 228 8.47 12.34 5.61
CA PRO A 228 8.36 12.24 7.06
C PRO A 228 9.53 11.51 7.73
N VAL A 229 10.47 10.95 6.95
CA VAL A 229 11.64 10.18 7.43
C VAL A 229 12.90 11.05 7.47
N LEU A 230 12.94 12.15 6.71
CA LEU A 230 14.03 13.12 6.69
C LEU A 230 13.73 14.30 7.60
#